data_ffc2934e64734fc7bdbc36b17b37769e
#
_entry.id   ffc2934e64734fc7bdbc36b17b37769e
#
_cell.length_a   1.000
_cell.length_b   1.000
_cell.length_c   1.000
_cell.angle_alpha   90.00
_cell.angle_beta   90.00
_cell.angle_gamma   90.00
#
_symmetry.space_group_name_H-M   'P 1'
#
loop_
_entity.id
_entity.type
_entity.pdbx_description
1 polymer ?
#
loop_
_entity_poly.entity_id
_entity_poly.type
_entity_poly.pdbx_seq_one_letter_code
_entity_poly.pdbx_strand_id
1 'polypeptide(L)'
;ELDSIWRSAQRCYEKVSAQEGYIPPEQYNQDLQLKPTDYSDVGQATVLAREYENKLRYSPSTDYLVYNGRFWEESKPKAQAVAQELTSRQLEEAETEIKKATDEMMKNGAWELLASMGPKKASMAFSSEQARSFQKYQNATTYRNYAIKRRDSKYISAALKETHPMVEIDQRQLDADEFLLNTPSATYDLRIGPTSAHEHTHTDYITKQTSVDPSDEGIEIWQDALETFFCGDSELISYVQDVAGLSAIGKVCVEALIIAYGEGRNGKSTFWNTLSRVLGTYSGNMSADTLTVGCKRNVKPELAEAKGKRLIIAAELEEGMRLSTANVKLLCSTDEIYAEKKYKDPFS
;
A
#
# COMPACT_ATOMS: atom_id res chain seq x y z
N GLU A 1 -22.45 43.42 -12.44
CA GLU A 1 -22.65 42.41 -13.51
C GLU A 1 -22.76 40.99 -12.95
N LEU A 2 -21.89 40.52 -12.07
CA LEU A 2 -21.95 39.17 -11.47
C LEU A 2 -23.26 38.91 -10.69
N ASP A 3 -23.74 39.88 -9.92
CA ASP A 3 -25.02 39.83 -9.20
C ASP A 3 -26.24 39.70 -10.12
N SER A 4 -26.18 40.31 -11.30
CA SER A 4 -27.23 40.22 -12.31
C SER A 4 -27.27 38.84 -12.97
N ILE A 5 -26.09 38.29 -13.26
CA ILE A 5 -25.93 36.94 -13.82
C ILE A 5 -26.42 35.91 -12.80
N TRP A 6 -26.03 36.05 -11.51
CA TRP A 6 -26.46 35.17 -10.43
C TRP A 6 -27.97 35.17 -10.25
N ARG A 7 -28.61 36.33 -10.17
CA ARG A 7 -30.09 36.44 -10.05
C ARG A 7 -30.81 35.89 -11.28
N SER A 8 -30.21 36.00 -12.47
CA SER A 8 -30.77 35.41 -13.70
C SER A 8 -30.68 33.89 -13.69
N ALA A 9 -29.53 33.35 -13.29
CA ALA A 9 -29.32 31.92 -13.16
C ALA A 9 -30.25 31.30 -12.08
N GLN A 10 -30.38 31.96 -10.93
CA GLN A 10 -31.27 31.52 -9.85
C GLN A 10 -32.74 31.49 -10.31
N ARG A 11 -33.23 32.52 -11.02
CA ARG A 11 -34.59 32.54 -11.58
C ARG A 11 -34.81 31.48 -12.63
N CYS A 12 -33.81 31.16 -13.46
CA CYS A 12 -33.88 30.05 -14.43
C CYS A 12 -33.95 28.71 -13.70
N TYR A 13 -33.13 28.51 -12.67
CA TYR A 13 -33.13 27.30 -11.85
C TYR A 13 -34.49 27.10 -11.16
N GLU A 14 -35.04 28.12 -10.52
CA GLU A 14 -36.35 28.10 -9.86
C GLU A 14 -37.48 27.76 -10.83
N LYS A 15 -37.45 28.32 -12.07
CA LYS A 15 -38.43 27.99 -13.12
C LYS A 15 -38.33 26.56 -13.61
N VAL A 16 -37.12 26.04 -13.77
CA VAL A 16 -36.90 24.68 -14.25
C VAL A 16 -37.18 23.66 -13.16
N SER A 17 -36.76 23.94 -11.93
CA SER A 17 -37.00 23.05 -10.78
C SER A 17 -38.46 22.99 -10.34
N ALA A 18 -39.26 24.01 -10.65
CA ALA A 18 -40.69 24.04 -10.37
C ALA A 18 -41.53 23.28 -11.44
N GLN A 19 -40.92 22.81 -12.53
CA GLN A 19 -41.63 21.99 -13.51
C GLN A 19 -41.96 20.62 -12.91
N GLU A 20 -43.18 20.18 -13.07
CA GLU A 20 -43.62 18.88 -12.63
C GLU A 20 -42.79 17.78 -13.31
N GLY A 21 -42.13 16.98 -12.49
CA GLY A 21 -41.25 15.92 -12.97
C GLY A 21 -39.80 16.31 -13.24
N TYR A 22 -39.37 17.53 -12.86
CA TYR A 22 -37.95 17.87 -12.89
C TYR A 22 -37.17 16.99 -11.91
N ILE A 23 -36.10 16.35 -12.40
CA ILE A 23 -35.12 15.62 -11.60
C ILE A 23 -33.78 16.32 -11.82
N PRO A 24 -33.10 16.79 -10.76
CA PRO A 24 -31.75 17.35 -10.88
C PRO A 24 -30.78 16.37 -11.55
N PRO A 25 -29.82 16.87 -12.35
CA PRO A 25 -28.85 16.00 -13.02
C PRO A 25 -28.09 15.06 -12.07
N GLU A 26 -27.87 15.48 -10.82
CA GLU A 26 -27.23 14.67 -9.80
C GLU A 26 -28.06 13.43 -9.38
N GLN A 27 -29.38 13.45 -9.59
CA GLN A 27 -30.27 12.33 -9.28
C GLN A 27 -30.40 11.32 -10.42
N TYR A 28 -29.90 11.65 -11.63
CA TYR A 28 -29.79 10.67 -12.69
C TYR A 28 -28.64 9.73 -12.36
N ASN A 29 -28.89 8.43 -12.39
CA ASN A 29 -27.88 7.40 -12.09
C ASN A 29 -27.37 7.45 -10.64
N GLN A 30 -28.27 7.63 -9.65
CA GLN A 30 -27.93 7.65 -8.21
C GLN A 30 -27.25 6.36 -7.73
N ASP A 31 -27.45 5.25 -8.44
CA ASP A 31 -26.86 3.95 -8.10
C ASP A 31 -25.39 3.82 -8.53
N LEU A 32 -24.82 4.81 -9.23
CA LEU A 32 -23.44 4.80 -9.70
C LEU A 32 -22.48 5.18 -8.58
N GLN A 33 -21.92 4.18 -7.89
CA GLN A 33 -21.03 4.38 -6.76
C GLN A 33 -19.62 4.81 -7.16
N LEU A 34 -19.13 4.36 -8.34
CA LEU A 34 -17.76 4.63 -8.80
C LEU A 34 -17.67 5.84 -9.73
N LYS A 35 -18.80 6.45 -10.06
CA LYS A 35 -18.84 7.66 -10.88
C LYS A 35 -18.28 8.84 -10.10
N PRO A 36 -17.24 9.54 -10.60
CA PRO A 36 -16.75 10.74 -9.95
C PRO A 36 -17.76 11.89 -10.05
N THR A 37 -17.70 12.82 -9.09
CA THR A 37 -18.56 14.02 -9.08
C THR A 37 -18.28 14.95 -10.25
N ASP A 38 -17.02 14.99 -10.69
CA ASP A 38 -16.59 15.66 -11.91
C ASP A 38 -15.65 14.74 -12.71
N TYR A 39 -15.54 14.97 -14.01
CA TYR A 39 -14.72 14.15 -14.92
C TYR A 39 -13.29 14.68 -15.06
N SER A 40 -12.73 15.22 -13.97
CA SER A 40 -11.34 15.67 -13.87
C SER A 40 -10.40 14.57 -13.36
N ASP A 41 -9.09 14.85 -13.34
CA ASP A 41 -8.10 13.98 -12.72
C ASP A 41 -8.27 13.95 -11.19
N VAL A 42 -8.65 15.07 -10.58
CA VAL A 42 -8.95 15.18 -9.14
C VAL A 42 -10.21 14.38 -8.79
N GLY A 43 -11.29 14.47 -9.58
CA GLY A 43 -12.49 13.66 -9.38
C GLY A 43 -12.19 12.16 -9.43
N GLN A 44 -11.36 11.73 -10.37
CA GLN A 44 -10.89 10.32 -10.45
C GLN A 44 -10.05 9.91 -9.25
N ALA A 45 -9.15 10.78 -8.80
CA ALA A 45 -8.30 10.56 -7.63
C ALA A 45 -9.14 10.44 -6.34
N THR A 46 -10.18 11.25 -6.20
CA THR A 46 -11.11 11.18 -5.06
C THR A 46 -11.81 9.83 -4.98
N VAL A 47 -12.28 9.31 -6.12
CA VAL A 47 -12.89 7.96 -6.16
C VAL A 47 -11.84 6.90 -5.84
N LEU A 48 -10.63 7.01 -6.40
CA LEU A 48 -9.54 6.07 -6.15
C LEU A 48 -9.18 6.03 -4.65
N ALA A 49 -9.01 7.18 -4.02
CA ALA A 49 -8.69 7.29 -2.60
C ALA A 49 -9.78 6.67 -1.72
N ARG A 50 -11.06 6.96 -2.02
CA ARG A 50 -12.20 6.44 -1.27
C ARG A 50 -12.36 4.92 -1.40
N GLU A 51 -12.33 4.40 -2.63
CA GLU A 51 -12.57 2.98 -2.90
C GLU A 51 -11.44 2.07 -2.41
N TYR A 52 -10.23 2.61 -2.34
CA TYR A 52 -9.04 1.86 -1.94
C TYR A 52 -8.37 2.44 -0.69
N GLU A 53 -9.15 3.08 0.19
CA GLU A 53 -8.68 3.64 1.46
C GLU A 53 -7.89 2.61 2.29
N ASN A 54 -8.35 1.36 2.34
CA ASN A 54 -7.70 0.28 3.10
C ASN A 54 -6.62 -0.46 2.32
N LYS A 55 -6.33 -0.07 1.08
CA LYS A 55 -5.42 -0.78 0.18
C LYS A 55 -4.30 0.09 -0.38
N LEU A 56 -4.43 1.42 -0.35
CA LEU A 56 -3.49 2.34 -0.97
C LEU A 56 -3.05 3.43 0.02
N ARG A 57 -1.73 3.61 0.14
CA ARG A 57 -1.10 4.72 0.88
C ARG A 57 0.06 5.28 0.06
N TYR A 58 0.45 6.49 0.38
CA TYR A 58 1.58 7.18 -0.23
C TYR A 58 2.43 7.84 0.85
N SER A 59 3.75 7.77 0.68
CA SER A 59 4.68 8.58 1.46
C SER A 59 5.79 9.12 0.54
N PRO A 60 6.20 10.38 0.67
CA PRO A 60 7.26 10.97 -0.17
C PRO A 60 8.57 10.17 -0.16
N SER A 61 8.88 9.53 0.95
CA SER A 61 10.12 8.76 1.14
C SER A 61 10.08 7.34 0.56
N THR A 62 8.91 6.68 0.58
CA THR A 62 8.75 5.31 0.06
C THR A 62 8.04 5.26 -1.28
N ASP A 63 7.27 6.29 -1.65
CA ASP A 63 6.33 6.27 -2.75
C ASP A 63 5.04 5.49 -2.38
N TYR A 64 4.37 4.87 -3.34
CA TYR A 64 3.15 4.11 -3.10
C TYR A 64 3.39 2.84 -2.29
N LEU A 65 2.52 2.66 -1.30
CA LEU A 65 2.38 1.45 -0.51
C LEU A 65 1.02 0.81 -0.85
N VAL A 66 1.03 -0.48 -1.08
CA VAL A 66 -0.19 -1.26 -1.37
C VAL A 66 -0.32 -2.39 -0.36
N TYR A 67 -1.46 -2.45 0.34
CA TYR A 67 -1.76 -3.55 1.24
C TYR A 67 -2.11 -4.81 0.43
N ASN A 68 -1.37 -5.88 0.65
CA ASN A 68 -1.51 -7.14 -0.09
C ASN A 68 -2.41 -8.17 0.60
N GLY A 69 -3.09 -7.78 1.69
CA GLY A 69 -3.88 -8.65 2.55
C GLY A 69 -3.13 -9.15 3.78
N ARG A 70 -1.81 -8.90 3.87
CA ARG A 70 -0.97 -9.33 5.00
C ARG A 70 -0.08 -8.23 5.54
N PHE A 71 0.47 -7.39 4.66
CA PHE A 71 1.32 -6.25 5.01
C PHE A 71 1.33 -5.20 3.90
N TRP A 72 1.87 -4.02 4.19
CA TRP A 72 2.04 -2.94 3.24
C TRP A 72 3.34 -3.11 2.45
N GLU A 73 3.23 -3.12 1.15
CA GLU A 73 4.34 -3.33 0.22
C GLU A 73 4.59 -2.07 -0.62
N GLU A 74 5.83 -1.58 -0.64
CA GLU A 74 6.22 -0.48 -1.53
C GLU A 74 6.24 -0.96 -2.98
N SER A 75 5.27 -0.52 -3.78
CA SER A 75 5.16 -0.95 -5.17
C SER A 75 4.35 0.00 -6.05
N LYS A 76 5.04 0.77 -6.89
CA LYS A 76 4.40 1.55 -7.97
C LYS A 76 3.59 0.70 -8.95
N PRO A 77 4.11 -0.45 -9.43
CA PRO A 77 3.34 -1.29 -10.34
C PRO A 77 2.03 -1.80 -9.73
N LYS A 78 2.02 -2.15 -8.44
CA LYS A 78 0.79 -2.58 -7.76
C LYS A 78 -0.19 -1.42 -7.57
N ALA A 79 0.28 -0.22 -7.25
CA ALA A 79 -0.58 0.98 -7.20
C ALA A 79 -1.18 1.28 -8.58
N GLN A 80 -0.40 1.15 -9.65
CA GLN A 80 -0.91 1.27 -11.02
C GLN A 80 -1.98 0.22 -11.32
N ALA A 81 -1.79 -1.03 -10.88
CA ALA A 81 -2.78 -2.08 -11.04
C ALA A 81 -4.09 -1.77 -10.30
N VAL A 82 -4.02 -1.18 -9.09
CA VAL A 82 -5.20 -0.71 -8.35
C VAL A 82 -5.96 0.37 -9.13
N ALA A 83 -5.25 1.34 -9.72
CA ALA A 83 -5.89 2.37 -10.54
C ALA A 83 -6.50 1.79 -11.83
N GLN A 84 -5.88 0.78 -12.44
CA GLN A 84 -6.43 0.06 -13.59
C GLN A 84 -7.67 -0.74 -13.22
N GLU A 85 -7.67 -1.40 -12.06
CA GLU A 85 -8.82 -2.13 -11.50
C GLU A 85 -10.01 -1.19 -11.34
N LEU A 86 -9.82 0.02 -10.76
CA LEU A 86 -10.87 1.02 -10.66
C LEU A 86 -11.49 1.34 -12.02
N THR A 87 -10.67 1.63 -13.04
CA THR A 87 -11.21 1.97 -14.37
C THR A 87 -11.98 0.82 -15.02
N SER A 88 -11.61 -0.43 -14.72
CA SER A 88 -12.35 -1.61 -15.20
C SER A 88 -13.69 -1.74 -14.51
N ARG A 89 -13.75 -1.56 -13.19
CA ARG A 89 -15.00 -1.54 -12.42
C ARG A 89 -15.92 -0.39 -12.86
N GLN A 90 -15.36 0.80 -13.11
CA GLN A 90 -16.13 1.94 -13.64
C GLN A 90 -16.73 1.65 -15.02
N LEU A 91 -15.97 0.99 -15.89
CA LEU A 91 -16.46 0.61 -17.23
C LEU A 91 -17.61 -0.40 -17.13
N GLU A 92 -17.48 -1.43 -16.32
CA GLU A 92 -18.50 -2.45 -16.07
C GLU A 92 -19.78 -1.83 -15.47
N GLU A 93 -19.61 -0.93 -14.50
CA GLU A 93 -20.74 -0.17 -13.92
C GLU A 93 -21.46 0.66 -14.99
N ALA A 94 -20.72 1.41 -15.82
CA ALA A 94 -21.30 2.22 -16.89
C ALA A 94 -22.02 1.37 -17.95
N GLU A 95 -21.48 0.21 -18.33
CA GLU A 95 -22.11 -0.70 -19.30
C GLU A 95 -23.39 -1.32 -18.72
N THR A 96 -23.40 -1.64 -17.43
CA THR A 96 -24.61 -2.11 -16.73
C THR A 96 -25.70 -1.04 -16.74
N GLU A 97 -25.35 0.21 -16.48
CA GLU A 97 -26.30 1.32 -16.50
C GLU A 97 -26.81 1.65 -17.92
N ILE A 98 -25.96 1.54 -18.94
CA ILE A 98 -26.40 1.66 -20.33
C ILE A 98 -27.46 0.60 -20.65
N LYS A 99 -27.23 -0.64 -20.24
CA LYS A 99 -28.18 -1.73 -20.44
C LYS A 99 -29.50 -1.45 -19.74
N LYS A 100 -29.50 -1.07 -18.46
CA LYS A 100 -30.69 -0.71 -17.69
C LYS A 100 -31.47 0.44 -18.37
N ALA A 101 -30.77 1.51 -18.76
CA ALA A 101 -31.39 2.66 -19.41
C ALA A 101 -31.96 2.29 -20.80
N THR A 102 -31.30 1.43 -21.56
CA THR A 102 -31.79 0.92 -22.85
C THR A 102 -33.05 0.09 -22.67
N ASP A 103 -33.07 -0.80 -21.67
CA ASP A 103 -34.27 -1.60 -21.36
C ASP A 103 -35.46 -0.72 -20.94
N GLU A 104 -35.22 0.35 -20.16
CA GLU A 104 -36.24 1.35 -19.83
C GLU A 104 -36.76 2.07 -21.09
N MET A 105 -35.87 2.49 -21.99
CA MET A 105 -36.23 3.15 -23.25
C MET A 105 -37.01 2.23 -24.19
N MET A 106 -36.69 0.94 -24.21
CA MET A 106 -37.46 -0.03 -24.99
C MET A 106 -38.87 -0.20 -24.43
N LYS A 107 -39.02 -0.32 -23.11
CA LYS A 107 -40.31 -0.49 -22.43
C LYS A 107 -41.25 0.69 -22.62
N ASN A 108 -40.75 1.91 -22.65
CA ASN A 108 -41.54 3.13 -22.77
C ASN A 108 -41.66 3.66 -24.23
N GLY A 109 -41.11 2.95 -25.21
CA GLY A 109 -41.14 3.32 -26.63
C GLY A 109 -40.18 4.43 -27.04
N ALA A 110 -39.33 4.92 -26.15
CA ALA A 110 -38.35 5.98 -26.47
C ALA A 110 -37.30 5.51 -27.49
N TRP A 111 -36.93 4.23 -27.43
CA TRP A 111 -35.96 3.63 -28.36
C TRP A 111 -36.49 3.62 -29.83
N GLU A 112 -37.75 3.31 -30.02
CA GLU A 112 -38.38 3.30 -31.35
C GLU A 112 -38.45 4.71 -31.95
N LEU A 113 -38.79 5.70 -31.12
CA LEU A 113 -38.78 7.11 -31.54
C LEU A 113 -37.35 7.57 -31.90
N LEU A 114 -36.37 7.18 -31.11
CA LEU A 114 -34.97 7.49 -31.37
C LEU A 114 -34.50 6.88 -32.70
N ALA A 115 -34.84 5.61 -32.95
CA ALA A 115 -34.47 4.90 -34.17
C ALA A 115 -35.16 5.47 -35.42
N SER A 116 -36.42 5.90 -35.31
CA SER A 116 -37.18 6.40 -36.45
C SER A 116 -36.86 7.85 -36.83
N MET A 117 -36.65 8.72 -35.84
CA MET A 117 -36.55 10.18 -36.07
C MET A 117 -35.14 10.74 -35.87
N GLY A 118 -34.22 9.95 -35.27
CA GLY A 118 -32.91 10.40 -34.84
C GLY A 118 -32.96 11.26 -33.55
N PRO A 119 -31.81 11.45 -32.86
CA PRO A 119 -31.79 11.99 -31.49
C PRO A 119 -32.37 13.41 -31.35
N LYS A 120 -32.13 14.30 -32.30
CA LYS A 120 -32.63 15.68 -32.23
C LYS A 120 -34.14 15.81 -32.34
N LYS A 121 -34.79 15.04 -33.23
CA LYS A 121 -36.24 15.07 -33.41
C LYS A 121 -36.97 14.27 -32.35
N ALA A 122 -36.42 13.12 -31.99
CA ALA A 122 -36.97 12.25 -30.95
C ALA A 122 -37.02 12.96 -29.59
N SER A 123 -35.96 13.70 -29.21
CA SER A 123 -35.95 14.44 -27.95
C SER A 123 -37.02 15.51 -27.80
N MET A 124 -37.53 16.07 -28.93
CA MET A 124 -38.64 17.03 -28.94
C MET A 124 -40.02 16.34 -28.85
N ALA A 125 -40.09 15.05 -29.17
CA ALA A 125 -41.31 14.26 -29.17
C ALA A 125 -41.47 13.38 -27.91
N PHE A 126 -40.46 13.30 -27.08
CA PHE A 126 -40.50 12.46 -25.87
C PHE A 126 -41.51 12.96 -24.83
N SER A 127 -42.22 12.03 -24.23
CA SER A 127 -42.91 12.25 -22.97
C SER A 127 -41.89 12.48 -21.83
N SER A 128 -42.37 12.96 -20.70
CA SER A 128 -41.51 13.19 -19.52
C SER A 128 -40.75 11.90 -19.07
N GLU A 129 -41.43 10.75 -19.16
CA GLU A 129 -40.80 9.45 -18.81
C GLU A 129 -39.75 9.03 -19.84
N GLN A 130 -40.07 9.18 -21.14
CA GLN A 130 -39.14 8.88 -22.25
C GLN A 130 -37.92 9.80 -22.20
N ALA A 131 -38.09 11.07 -21.88
CA ALA A 131 -37.01 12.03 -21.74
C ALA A 131 -36.07 11.65 -20.57
N ARG A 132 -36.63 11.17 -19.44
CA ARG A 132 -35.83 10.70 -18.29
C ARG A 132 -35.00 9.47 -18.65
N SER A 133 -35.59 8.46 -19.26
CA SER A 133 -34.85 7.25 -19.66
C SER A 133 -33.76 7.56 -20.70
N PHE A 134 -34.04 8.46 -21.64
CA PHE A 134 -33.03 8.93 -22.59
C PHE A 134 -31.89 9.71 -21.91
N GLN A 135 -32.21 10.56 -20.93
CA GLN A 135 -31.17 11.27 -20.16
C GLN A 135 -30.28 10.31 -19.36
N LYS A 136 -30.89 9.27 -18.75
CA LYS A 136 -30.11 8.21 -18.08
C LYS A 136 -29.15 7.53 -19.06
N TYR A 137 -29.65 7.17 -20.25
CA TYR A 137 -28.84 6.57 -21.30
C TYR A 137 -27.68 7.48 -21.74
N GLN A 138 -27.94 8.76 -21.94
CA GLN A 138 -26.89 9.73 -22.31
C GLN A 138 -25.84 9.89 -21.21
N ASN A 139 -26.28 9.98 -19.95
CA ASN A 139 -25.38 10.10 -18.81
C ASN A 139 -24.50 8.85 -18.66
N ALA A 140 -25.08 7.66 -18.79
CA ALA A 140 -24.35 6.40 -18.73
C ALA A 140 -23.37 6.27 -19.91
N THR A 141 -23.75 6.68 -21.11
CA THR A 141 -22.88 6.70 -22.29
C THR A 141 -21.71 7.68 -22.11
N THR A 142 -21.98 8.85 -21.56
CA THR A 142 -20.93 9.85 -21.24
C THR A 142 -19.96 9.30 -20.20
N TYR A 143 -20.47 8.64 -19.17
CA TYR A 143 -19.66 7.99 -18.14
C TYR A 143 -18.82 6.85 -18.72
N ARG A 144 -19.40 6.01 -19.58
CA ARG A 144 -18.65 4.95 -20.29
C ARG A 144 -17.47 5.52 -21.10
N ASN A 145 -17.73 6.59 -21.86
CA ASN A 145 -16.68 7.24 -22.66
C ASN A 145 -15.57 7.82 -21.78
N TYR A 146 -15.94 8.39 -20.65
CA TYR A 146 -15.00 8.82 -19.62
C TYR A 146 -14.18 7.63 -19.09
N ALA A 147 -14.82 6.54 -18.66
CA ALA A 147 -14.15 5.37 -18.11
C ALA A 147 -13.15 4.75 -19.11
N ILE A 148 -13.55 4.64 -20.40
CA ILE A 148 -12.65 4.18 -21.47
C ILE A 148 -11.41 5.08 -21.57
N LYS A 149 -11.60 6.40 -21.62
CA LYS A 149 -10.52 7.37 -21.71
C LYS A 149 -9.56 7.29 -20.53
N ARG A 150 -10.07 7.00 -19.30
CA ARG A 150 -9.28 6.86 -18.08
C ARG A 150 -8.35 5.63 -18.07
N ARG A 151 -8.51 4.72 -19.01
CA ARG A 151 -7.63 3.54 -19.17
C ARG A 151 -6.31 3.87 -19.87
N ASP A 152 -6.16 5.02 -20.47
CA ASP A 152 -4.88 5.47 -21.04
C ASP A 152 -3.85 5.73 -19.94
N SER A 153 -2.60 5.34 -20.16
CA SER A 153 -1.52 5.41 -19.17
C SER A 153 -1.29 6.80 -18.58
N LYS A 154 -1.48 7.86 -19.38
CA LYS A 154 -1.35 9.24 -18.92
C LYS A 154 -2.40 9.61 -17.86
N TYR A 155 -3.63 9.12 -17.99
CA TYR A 155 -4.71 9.39 -17.03
C TYR A 155 -4.61 8.50 -15.80
N ILE A 156 -4.13 7.27 -15.94
CA ILE A 156 -3.77 6.41 -14.79
C ILE A 156 -2.70 7.11 -13.94
N SER A 157 -1.64 7.60 -14.60
CA SER A 157 -0.56 8.30 -13.89
C SER A 157 -1.01 9.62 -13.27
N ALA A 158 -1.88 10.37 -13.97
CA ALA A 158 -2.43 11.62 -13.45
C ALA A 158 -3.31 11.36 -12.21
N ALA A 159 -4.23 10.40 -12.28
CA ALA A 159 -5.09 10.04 -11.15
C ALA A 159 -4.26 9.61 -9.93
N LEU A 160 -3.25 8.77 -10.12
CA LEU A 160 -2.33 8.39 -9.05
C LEU A 160 -1.64 9.62 -8.46
N LYS A 161 -1.09 10.51 -9.28
CA LYS A 161 -0.42 11.71 -8.79
C LYS A 161 -1.33 12.61 -7.96
N GLU A 162 -2.57 12.83 -8.41
CA GLU A 162 -3.56 13.62 -7.67
C GLU A 162 -4.08 12.91 -6.40
N THR A 163 -3.89 11.59 -6.30
CA THR A 163 -4.28 10.82 -5.11
C THR A 163 -3.29 10.98 -3.96
N HIS A 164 -2.01 11.39 -4.20
CA HIS A 164 -0.98 11.52 -3.16
C HIS A 164 -1.47 12.21 -1.90
N PRO A 165 -2.00 13.45 -1.93
CA PRO A 165 -2.39 14.16 -0.72
C PRO A 165 -3.60 13.56 -0.01
N MET A 166 -4.36 12.68 -0.69
CA MET A 166 -5.58 12.06 -0.13
C MET A 166 -5.27 10.78 0.65
N VAL A 167 -4.16 10.10 0.32
CA VAL A 167 -3.76 8.82 0.91
C VAL A 167 -2.38 8.90 1.57
N GLU A 168 -1.89 10.11 1.83
CA GLU A 168 -0.59 10.34 2.46
C GLU A 168 -0.57 9.77 3.88
N ILE A 169 0.53 9.11 4.22
CA ILE A 169 0.82 8.57 5.54
C ILE A 169 2.18 9.06 6.02
N ASP A 170 2.27 9.44 7.29
CA ASP A 170 3.55 9.69 7.93
C ASP A 170 4.32 8.37 8.02
N GLN A 171 5.56 8.38 7.53
CA GLN A 171 6.41 7.20 7.53
C GLN A 171 6.68 6.63 8.93
N ARG A 172 6.59 7.46 9.98
CA ARG A 172 6.71 7.03 11.38
C ARG A 172 5.56 6.14 11.85
N GLN A 173 4.44 6.10 11.12
CA GLN A 173 3.34 5.20 11.41
C GLN A 173 3.60 3.78 10.87
N LEU A 174 4.53 3.63 9.92
CA LEU A 174 4.89 2.33 9.37
C LEU A 174 5.79 1.58 10.34
N ASP A 175 5.43 0.34 10.66
CA ASP A 175 6.14 -0.53 11.59
C ASP A 175 6.31 0.11 13.00
N ALA A 176 5.38 0.98 13.41
CA ALA A 176 5.47 1.78 14.64
C ALA A 176 5.36 0.94 15.92
N ASP A 177 4.60 -0.16 15.91
CA ASP A 177 4.57 -1.07 17.04
C ASP A 177 5.70 -2.11 16.92
N GLU A 178 6.75 -1.87 17.67
CA GLU A 178 8.00 -2.65 17.68
C GLU A 178 7.81 -4.10 18.15
N PHE A 179 6.70 -4.40 18.83
CA PHE A 179 6.39 -5.72 19.36
C PHE A 179 5.45 -6.56 18.48
N LEU A 180 4.87 -5.98 17.46
CA LEU A 180 4.06 -6.76 16.52
C LEU A 180 4.98 -7.54 15.58
N LEU A 181 4.79 -8.85 15.52
CA LEU A 181 5.50 -9.75 14.60
C LEU A 181 4.49 -10.31 13.59
N ASN A 182 4.62 -9.93 12.35
CA ASN A 182 3.77 -10.41 11.27
C ASN A 182 4.35 -11.69 10.66
N THR A 183 3.52 -12.72 10.58
CA THR A 183 3.85 -14.03 9.99
C THR A 183 2.95 -14.32 8.79
N PRO A 184 3.16 -15.38 8.00
CA PRO A 184 2.30 -15.70 6.87
C PRO A 184 0.82 -15.86 7.17
N SER A 185 0.45 -16.37 8.35
CA SER A 185 -0.94 -16.67 8.72
C SER A 185 -1.56 -15.70 9.71
N ALA A 186 -0.77 -14.98 10.52
CA ALA A 186 -1.26 -14.11 11.59
C ALA A 186 -0.24 -13.06 12.00
N THR A 187 -0.71 -12.04 12.74
CA THR A 187 0.14 -11.09 13.46
C THR A 187 0.12 -11.43 14.95
N TYR A 188 1.29 -11.39 15.59
CA TYR A 188 1.48 -11.71 17.02
C TYR A 188 1.96 -10.48 17.78
N ASP A 189 1.42 -10.27 18.98
CA ASP A 189 1.97 -9.32 19.95
C ASP A 189 2.96 -10.05 20.87
N LEU A 190 4.25 -9.77 20.68
CA LEU A 190 5.32 -10.42 21.44
C LEU A 190 5.30 -10.11 22.95
N ARG A 191 4.57 -9.07 23.38
CA ARG A 191 4.36 -8.78 24.81
C ARG A 191 3.45 -9.81 25.48
N ILE A 192 2.57 -10.42 24.70
CA ILE A 192 1.59 -11.41 25.15
C ILE A 192 2.08 -12.83 24.83
N GLY A 193 2.73 -13.00 23.68
CA GLY A 193 3.26 -14.29 23.22
C GLY A 193 2.34 -15.05 22.25
N PRO A 194 2.48 -16.39 22.12
CA PRO A 194 1.85 -17.17 21.06
C PRO A 194 0.31 -17.12 21.03
N THR A 195 -0.32 -16.79 22.17
CA THR A 195 -1.79 -16.71 22.27
C THR A 195 -2.37 -15.40 21.75
N SER A 196 -1.53 -14.45 21.33
CA SER A 196 -1.95 -13.14 20.85
C SER A 196 -2.27 -13.10 19.35
N ALA A 197 -2.22 -14.21 18.66
CA ALA A 197 -2.45 -14.28 17.23
C ALA A 197 -3.77 -13.60 16.81
N HIS A 198 -3.70 -12.66 15.90
CA HIS A 198 -4.85 -12.02 15.28
C HIS A 198 -4.71 -11.96 13.76
N GLU A 199 -5.83 -11.81 13.06
CA GLU A 199 -5.84 -11.67 11.61
C GLU A 199 -5.08 -10.42 11.17
N HIS A 200 -4.46 -10.48 9.99
CA HIS A 200 -3.78 -9.34 9.41
C HIS A 200 -4.73 -8.18 9.20
N THR A 201 -4.32 -6.99 9.62
CA THR A 201 -5.10 -5.78 9.38
C THR A 201 -4.24 -4.69 8.73
N HIS A 202 -4.84 -3.94 7.83
CA HIS A 202 -4.19 -2.78 7.21
C HIS A 202 -3.88 -1.66 8.23
N THR A 203 -4.56 -1.64 9.38
CA THR A 203 -4.37 -0.65 10.45
C THR A 203 -3.12 -0.87 11.28
N ASP A 204 -2.49 -2.05 11.23
CA ASP A 204 -1.22 -2.31 11.90
C ASP A 204 -0.03 -1.62 11.21
N TYR A 205 -0.24 -1.16 9.97
CA TYR A 205 0.78 -0.50 9.14
C TYR A 205 2.13 -1.24 9.06
N ILE A 206 2.09 -2.56 9.17
CA ILE A 206 3.28 -3.41 9.11
C ILE A 206 3.74 -3.53 7.65
N THR A 207 5.06 -3.40 7.40
CA THR A 207 5.68 -3.54 6.08
C THR A 207 6.54 -4.78 5.92
N LYS A 208 6.65 -5.59 6.96
CA LYS A 208 7.53 -6.76 7.03
C LYS A 208 6.74 -8.03 7.34
N GLN A 209 7.35 -9.19 7.04
CA GLN A 209 6.78 -10.48 7.34
C GLN A 209 7.89 -11.52 7.52
N THR A 210 7.69 -12.46 8.46
CA THR A 210 8.53 -13.66 8.56
C THR A 210 8.27 -14.57 7.36
N SER A 211 9.19 -15.49 7.10
CA SER A 211 9.01 -16.46 6.00
C SER A 211 8.15 -17.66 6.40
N VAL A 212 8.01 -17.91 7.69
CA VAL A 212 7.31 -19.05 8.26
C VAL A 212 6.46 -18.65 9.46
N ASP A 213 5.45 -19.43 9.76
CA ASP A 213 4.68 -19.30 10.99
C ASP A 213 5.41 -19.95 12.17
N PRO A 214 5.12 -19.55 13.42
CA PRO A 214 5.58 -20.24 14.59
C PRO A 214 5.09 -21.69 14.60
N SER A 215 6.00 -22.66 14.84
CA SER A 215 5.69 -24.08 14.86
C SER A 215 6.71 -24.82 15.71
N ASP A 216 6.29 -25.92 16.32
CA ASP A 216 7.17 -26.86 17.00
C ASP A 216 7.73 -27.92 16.03
N GLU A 217 7.36 -27.90 14.76
CA GLU A 217 7.82 -28.84 13.75
C GLU A 217 9.34 -28.68 13.53
N GLY A 218 10.06 -29.80 13.70
CA GLY A 218 11.53 -29.82 13.53
C GLY A 218 12.32 -29.27 14.70
N ILE A 219 11.69 -29.02 15.87
CA ILE A 219 12.37 -28.48 17.07
C ILE A 219 13.53 -29.38 17.50
N GLU A 220 13.40 -30.69 17.42
CA GLU A 220 14.44 -31.65 17.77
C GLU A 220 15.68 -31.50 16.87
N ILE A 221 15.46 -31.34 15.55
CA ILE A 221 16.55 -31.11 14.58
C ILE A 221 17.29 -29.81 14.89
N TRP A 222 16.53 -28.78 15.27
CA TRP A 222 17.12 -27.49 15.64
C TRP A 222 17.92 -27.56 16.92
N GLN A 223 17.41 -28.27 17.95
CA GLN A 223 18.11 -28.49 19.21
C GLN A 223 19.40 -29.28 19.01
N ASP A 224 19.38 -30.38 18.25
CA ASP A 224 20.57 -31.18 17.91
C ASP A 224 21.61 -30.33 17.15
N ALA A 225 21.14 -29.43 16.25
CA ALA A 225 22.03 -28.52 15.55
C ALA A 225 22.71 -27.52 16.51
N LEU A 226 21.97 -26.94 17.47
CA LEU A 226 22.53 -26.04 18.49
C LEU A 226 23.57 -26.75 19.38
N GLU A 227 23.23 -27.98 19.84
CA GLU A 227 24.20 -28.80 20.61
C GLU A 227 25.48 -29.04 19.82
N THR A 228 25.37 -29.31 18.53
CA THR A 228 26.53 -29.51 17.64
C THR A 228 27.30 -28.22 17.43
N PHE A 229 26.64 -27.11 17.11
CA PHE A 229 27.30 -25.84 16.79
C PHE A 229 28.03 -25.23 18.01
N PHE A 230 27.50 -25.41 19.20
CA PHE A 230 28.01 -24.86 20.44
C PHE A 230 28.67 -25.89 21.34
N CYS A 231 28.95 -27.10 20.81
CA CYS A 231 29.67 -28.17 21.51
C CYS A 231 29.04 -28.56 22.87
N GLY A 232 27.71 -28.49 22.99
CA GLY A 232 26.99 -28.82 24.22
C GLY A 232 27.11 -27.77 25.34
N ASP A 233 27.62 -26.57 25.05
CA ASP A 233 27.67 -25.47 26.01
C ASP A 233 26.27 -24.88 26.21
N SER A 234 25.61 -25.31 27.28
CA SER A 234 24.23 -24.94 27.58
C SER A 234 24.07 -23.45 27.91
N GLU A 235 25.09 -22.80 28.49
CA GLU A 235 25.05 -21.36 28.77
C GLU A 235 25.12 -20.56 27.47
N LEU A 236 25.99 -20.96 26.56
CA LEU A 236 26.10 -20.33 25.24
C LEU A 236 24.87 -20.57 24.39
N ILE A 237 24.29 -21.77 24.44
CA ILE A 237 23.00 -22.08 23.74
C ILE A 237 21.88 -21.18 24.27
N SER A 238 21.75 -21.03 25.59
CA SER A 238 20.76 -20.13 26.19
C SER A 238 20.99 -18.68 25.78
N TYR A 239 22.24 -18.22 25.80
CA TYR A 239 22.60 -16.86 25.37
C TYR A 239 22.23 -16.58 23.91
N VAL A 240 22.54 -17.49 22.98
CA VAL A 240 22.19 -17.28 21.58
C VAL A 240 20.67 -17.40 21.32
N GLN A 241 19.94 -18.14 22.14
CA GLN A 241 18.49 -18.17 22.13
C GLN A 241 17.89 -16.83 22.53
N ASP A 242 18.41 -16.17 23.57
CA ASP A 242 18.02 -14.83 23.98
C ASP A 242 18.31 -13.81 22.87
N VAL A 243 19.47 -13.90 22.23
CA VAL A 243 19.85 -13.06 21.07
C VAL A 243 18.87 -13.26 19.91
N ALA A 244 18.51 -14.51 19.62
CA ALA A 244 17.51 -14.83 18.58
C ALA A 244 16.14 -14.24 18.94
N GLY A 245 15.71 -14.35 20.20
CA GLY A 245 14.48 -13.75 20.72
C GLY A 245 14.48 -12.22 20.57
N LEU A 246 15.57 -11.56 20.95
CA LEU A 246 15.73 -10.11 20.79
C LEU A 246 15.65 -9.67 19.31
N SER A 247 16.15 -10.51 18.40
CA SER A 247 16.07 -10.22 16.97
C SER A 247 14.66 -10.35 16.39
N ALA A 248 13.69 -10.84 17.13
CA ALA A 248 12.27 -10.82 16.77
C ALA A 248 11.55 -9.52 17.17
N ILE A 249 12.15 -8.70 18.05
CA ILE A 249 11.61 -7.43 18.53
C ILE A 249 12.16 -6.29 17.67
N GLY A 250 11.31 -5.33 17.32
CA GLY A 250 11.69 -4.16 16.50
C GLY A 250 12.41 -3.05 17.29
N LYS A 251 12.67 -3.26 18.56
CA LYS A 251 13.29 -2.29 19.47
C LYS A 251 14.71 -2.67 19.83
N VAL A 252 15.60 -1.69 19.86
CA VAL A 252 16.93 -1.86 20.44
C VAL A 252 16.80 -1.94 21.95
N CYS A 253 16.82 -3.16 22.49
CA CYS A 253 16.76 -3.38 23.94
C CYS A 253 18.16 -3.32 24.60
N VAL A 254 19.20 -3.63 23.83
CA VAL A 254 20.60 -3.63 24.27
C VAL A 254 21.47 -3.00 23.18
N GLU A 255 22.17 -1.94 23.50
CA GLU A 255 23.10 -1.27 22.58
C GLU A 255 24.40 -2.10 22.43
N ALA A 256 24.36 -3.12 21.57
CA ALA A 256 25.48 -4.03 21.38
C ALA A 256 25.64 -4.45 19.90
N LEU A 257 26.90 -4.65 19.52
CA LEU A 257 27.29 -5.34 18.29
C LEU A 257 27.70 -6.77 18.64
N ILE A 258 27.03 -7.75 18.08
CA ILE A 258 27.34 -9.16 18.30
C ILE A 258 28.37 -9.60 17.27
N ILE A 259 29.53 -10.07 17.74
CA ILE A 259 30.59 -10.59 16.89
C ILE A 259 30.67 -12.10 17.04
N ALA A 260 30.24 -12.83 16.03
CA ALA A 260 30.35 -14.26 15.96
C ALA A 260 31.70 -14.65 15.31
N TYR A 261 32.62 -15.20 16.11
CA TYR A 261 33.94 -15.63 15.64
C TYR A 261 34.13 -17.11 15.89
N GLY A 262 35.13 -17.69 15.26
CA GLY A 262 35.55 -19.09 15.41
C GLY A 262 36.19 -19.63 14.14
N GLU A 263 36.81 -20.79 14.25
CA GLU A 263 37.41 -21.50 13.11
C GLU A 263 36.38 -21.86 12.06
N GLY A 264 36.80 -22.09 10.83
CA GLY A 264 35.90 -22.44 9.73
C GLY A 264 35.14 -23.75 9.98
N ARG A 265 33.97 -23.91 9.30
CA ARG A 265 33.12 -25.12 9.31
C ARG A 265 32.47 -25.50 10.66
N ASN A 266 32.22 -24.52 11.52
CA ASN A 266 31.63 -24.71 12.86
C ASN A 266 30.14 -24.29 12.95
N GLY A 267 29.43 -24.18 11.86
CA GLY A 267 27.98 -23.88 11.86
C GLY A 267 27.59 -22.41 11.97
N LYS A 268 28.53 -21.44 12.17
CA LYS A 268 28.20 -20.01 12.31
C LYS A 268 27.25 -19.49 11.19
N SER A 269 27.64 -19.68 9.95
CA SER A 269 26.84 -19.20 8.81
C SER A 269 25.50 -19.92 8.72
N THR A 270 25.45 -21.22 9.07
CA THR A 270 24.20 -21.98 9.09
C THR A 270 23.24 -21.41 10.11
N PHE A 271 23.71 -21.16 11.34
CA PHE A 271 22.90 -20.56 12.41
C PHE A 271 22.31 -19.20 12.00
N TRP A 272 23.15 -18.23 11.66
CA TRP A 272 22.70 -16.90 11.31
C TRP A 272 21.83 -16.84 10.06
N ASN A 273 22.16 -17.64 9.03
CA ASN A 273 21.34 -17.74 7.82
C ASN A 273 19.98 -18.38 8.09
N THR A 274 19.89 -19.31 9.04
CA THR A 274 18.60 -19.90 9.43
C THR A 274 17.73 -18.85 10.12
N LEU A 275 18.26 -18.11 11.08
CA LEU A 275 17.53 -17.00 11.73
C LEU A 275 17.09 -15.95 10.68
N SER A 276 17.99 -15.56 9.78
CA SER A 276 17.68 -14.61 8.71
C SER A 276 16.54 -15.11 7.82
N ARG A 277 16.54 -16.38 7.45
CA ARG A 277 15.46 -16.97 6.63
C ARG A 277 14.14 -17.03 7.38
N VAL A 278 14.15 -17.41 8.65
CA VAL A 278 12.94 -17.42 9.49
C VAL A 278 12.35 -16.01 9.60
N LEU A 279 13.17 -15.03 9.91
CA LEU A 279 12.75 -13.62 10.04
C LEU A 279 12.30 -13.00 8.72
N GLY A 280 12.64 -13.59 7.57
CA GLY A 280 12.18 -13.13 6.27
C GLY A 280 12.54 -11.68 5.99
N THR A 281 11.53 -10.85 5.72
CA THR A 281 11.76 -9.44 5.40
C THR A 281 12.16 -8.57 6.60
N TYR A 282 12.07 -9.07 7.85
CA TYR A 282 12.62 -8.45 9.04
C TYR A 282 14.15 -8.56 9.12
N SER A 283 14.77 -9.44 8.34
CA SER A 283 16.20 -9.58 8.26
C SER A 283 16.80 -8.92 7.01
N GLY A 284 18.07 -8.57 7.06
CA GLY A 284 18.83 -8.02 5.95
C GLY A 284 20.32 -8.25 6.06
N ASN A 285 21.03 -8.02 4.97
CA ASN A 285 22.48 -8.06 4.92
C ASN A 285 23.04 -6.66 4.71
N MET A 286 24.19 -6.40 5.26
CA MET A 286 24.95 -5.15 5.09
C MET A 286 26.38 -5.49 4.71
N SER A 287 27.03 -4.65 3.90
CA SER A 287 28.46 -4.80 3.68
C SER A 287 29.23 -4.52 4.98
N ALA A 288 30.16 -5.40 5.35
CA ALA A 288 31.02 -5.20 6.50
C ALA A 288 31.89 -3.92 6.39
N ASP A 289 32.17 -3.46 5.16
CA ASP A 289 32.86 -2.19 4.88
C ASP A 289 32.13 -1.00 5.53
N THR A 290 30.79 -1.05 5.62
CA THR A 290 29.97 0.01 6.24
C THR A 290 30.34 0.25 7.70
N LEU A 291 30.84 -0.78 8.37
CA LEU A 291 31.30 -0.72 9.77
C LEU A 291 32.74 -0.26 9.91
N THR A 292 33.49 -0.04 8.82
CA THR A 292 34.95 0.21 8.86
C THR A 292 35.32 1.68 8.68
N VAL A 293 36.53 2.02 9.18
CA VAL A 293 37.13 3.32 8.92
C VAL A 293 37.64 3.36 7.47
N GLY A 294 37.21 4.36 6.72
CA GLY A 294 37.63 4.53 5.33
C GLY A 294 36.68 3.95 4.32
N CYS A 295 35.48 3.55 4.72
CA CYS A 295 34.41 3.23 3.79
C CYS A 295 34.20 4.38 2.81
N LYS A 296 34.57 4.16 1.54
CA LYS A 296 34.44 5.16 0.46
C LYS A 296 33.03 5.16 -0.16
N ARG A 297 32.18 4.22 0.24
CA ARG A 297 30.81 4.12 -0.23
C ARG A 297 29.91 5.13 0.48
N ASN A 298 28.89 5.59 -0.20
CA ASN A 298 27.84 6.33 0.47
C ASN A 298 27.02 5.35 1.33
N VAL A 299 27.19 5.42 2.65
CA VAL A 299 26.54 4.53 3.64
C VAL A 299 25.03 4.76 3.71
N LYS A 300 24.56 5.95 3.37
CA LYS A 300 23.15 6.33 3.48
C LYS A 300 22.15 5.40 2.75
N PRO A 301 22.41 4.90 1.52
CA PRO A 301 21.53 3.95 0.87
C PRO A 301 21.44 2.60 1.58
N GLU A 302 22.54 2.09 2.13
CA GLU A 302 22.55 0.82 2.89
C GLU A 302 21.77 0.96 4.20
N LEU A 303 21.88 2.11 4.87
CA LEU A 303 21.07 2.43 6.05
C LEU A 303 19.58 2.55 5.70
N ALA A 304 19.25 3.07 4.52
CA ALA A 304 17.87 3.15 4.07
C ALA A 304 17.22 1.77 3.85
N GLU A 305 18.01 0.78 3.44
CA GLU A 305 17.58 -0.62 3.33
C GLU A 305 17.42 -1.31 4.69
N ALA A 306 18.09 -0.80 5.71
CA ALA A 306 18.00 -1.32 7.06
C ALA A 306 16.68 -0.98 7.78
N LYS A 307 15.88 -0.02 7.26
CA LYS A 307 14.63 0.40 7.89
C LYS A 307 13.66 -0.75 8.11
N GLY A 308 13.14 -0.86 9.35
CA GLY A 308 12.25 -1.93 9.77
C GLY A 308 12.90 -3.31 9.86
N LYS A 309 14.22 -3.41 9.64
CA LYS A 309 14.97 -4.65 9.87
C LYS A 309 15.25 -4.82 11.35
N ARG A 310 15.12 -6.05 11.83
CA ARG A 310 15.34 -6.45 13.22
C ARG A 310 16.64 -7.23 13.40
N LEU A 311 17.12 -7.87 12.33
CA LEU A 311 18.40 -8.55 12.27
C LEU A 311 19.15 -8.11 11.01
N ILE A 312 20.34 -7.54 11.18
CA ILE A 312 21.21 -7.18 10.07
C ILE A 312 22.51 -7.97 10.23
N ILE A 313 22.87 -8.71 9.20
CA ILE A 313 24.07 -9.53 9.18
C ILE A 313 25.10 -8.84 8.30
N ALA A 314 26.27 -8.52 8.89
CA ALA A 314 27.44 -8.09 8.16
C ALA A 314 28.44 -9.26 8.11
N ALA A 315 28.72 -9.78 6.93
CA ALA A 315 29.60 -10.91 6.76
C ALA A 315 31.00 -10.46 6.30
N GLU A 316 32.02 -11.17 6.77
CA GLU A 316 33.42 -11.14 6.28
C GLU A 316 34.10 -9.77 6.34
N LEU A 317 34.64 -9.46 7.51
CA LEU A 317 35.63 -8.39 7.66
C LEU A 317 37.01 -8.94 7.19
N GLU A 318 37.67 -8.23 6.30
CA GLU A 318 39.04 -8.55 5.93
C GLU A 318 40.02 -8.33 7.11
N GLU A 319 41.07 -9.14 7.17
CA GLU A 319 42.08 -9.02 8.20
C GLU A 319 42.76 -7.64 8.17
N GLY A 320 42.93 -7.02 9.33
CA GLY A 320 43.54 -5.68 9.46
C GLY A 320 42.59 -4.49 9.25
N MET A 321 41.32 -4.70 8.93
CA MET A 321 40.35 -3.62 8.91
C MET A 321 40.03 -3.09 10.28
N ARG A 322 39.92 -1.76 10.40
CA ARG A 322 39.53 -1.08 11.64
C ARG A 322 38.07 -0.72 11.64
N LEU A 323 37.35 -1.11 12.68
CA LEU A 323 35.94 -0.69 12.87
C LEU A 323 35.86 0.82 13.11
N SER A 324 34.91 1.46 12.49
CA SER A 324 34.52 2.85 12.73
C SER A 324 33.66 2.92 13.99
N THR A 325 34.23 3.46 15.07
CA THR A 325 33.48 3.64 16.33
C THR A 325 32.21 4.47 16.12
N ALA A 326 32.26 5.44 15.24
CA ALA A 326 31.11 6.29 14.92
C ALA A 326 29.98 5.48 14.24
N ASN A 327 30.32 4.67 13.24
CA ASN A 327 29.31 3.86 12.51
C ASN A 327 28.75 2.75 13.40
N VAL A 328 29.60 2.10 14.23
CA VAL A 328 29.12 1.08 15.16
C VAL A 328 28.20 1.69 16.21
N LYS A 329 28.55 2.82 16.81
CA LYS A 329 27.68 3.52 17.75
C LYS A 329 26.36 3.92 17.11
N LEU A 330 26.40 4.48 15.92
CA LEU A 330 25.20 4.89 15.18
C LEU A 330 24.23 3.71 14.95
N LEU A 331 24.76 2.55 14.54
CA LEU A 331 23.95 1.37 14.23
C LEU A 331 23.45 0.61 15.45
N CYS A 332 24.14 0.72 16.59
CA CYS A 332 23.78 0.03 17.84
C CYS A 332 23.01 0.94 18.81
N SER A 333 22.89 2.25 18.53
CA SER A 333 22.22 3.18 19.43
C SER A 333 20.70 3.15 19.26
N THR A 334 20.02 3.71 20.25
CA THR A 334 18.58 4.01 20.20
C THR A 334 18.27 5.34 19.50
N ASP A 335 19.31 6.04 19.00
CA ASP A 335 19.14 7.32 18.33
C ASP A 335 18.51 7.15 16.94
N GLU A 336 17.73 8.15 16.53
CA GLU A 336 17.15 8.17 15.17
C GLU A 336 18.26 8.27 14.12
N ILE A 337 18.23 7.37 13.15
CA ILE A 337 19.18 7.35 12.04
C ILE A 337 18.55 7.99 10.83
N TYR A 338 19.08 9.14 10.40
CA TYR A 338 18.66 9.78 9.15
C TYR A 338 19.26 9.04 7.96
N ALA A 339 18.40 8.42 7.17
CA ALA A 339 18.75 7.72 5.95
C ALA A 339 18.10 8.39 4.73
N GLU A 340 18.68 8.16 3.56
CA GLU A 340 18.20 8.75 2.30
C GLU A 340 18.28 7.68 1.20
N LYS A 341 17.13 7.36 0.62
CA LYS A 341 17.09 6.59 -0.62
C LYS A 341 17.52 7.48 -1.79
N LYS A 342 18.27 6.94 -2.72
CA LYS A 342 18.72 7.68 -3.91
C LYS A 342 17.50 8.26 -4.65
N TYR A 343 17.49 9.59 -4.83
CA TYR A 343 16.41 10.36 -5.48
C TYR A 343 15.06 10.39 -4.72
N LYS A 344 15.05 10.20 -3.41
CA LYS A 344 13.87 10.36 -2.56
C LYS A 344 14.17 11.25 -1.37
N ASP A 345 13.13 11.74 -0.69
CA ASP A 345 13.28 12.57 0.49
C ASP A 345 13.92 11.77 1.65
N PRO A 346 14.76 12.43 2.48
CA PRO A 346 15.35 11.82 3.67
C PRO A 346 14.27 11.37 4.66
N PHE A 347 14.56 10.34 5.43
CA PHE A 347 13.68 9.81 6.47
C PHE A 347 14.51 9.31 7.68
N SER A 348 13.85 9.19 8.81
CA SER A 348 14.38 8.62 10.07
C SER A 348 13.75 7.28 10.38
#